data_1e4c0ec3ba4cae3785301050a25b78bc
#
_entry.id   1e4c0ec3ba4cae3785301050a25b78bc
#
_cell.length_a   1.000
_cell.length_b   1.000
_cell.length_c   1.000
_cell.angle_alpha   90.00
_cell.angle_beta   90.00
_cell.angle_gamma   90.00
#
_symmetry.space_group_name_H-M   'P 1'
#
loop_
_entity.id
_entity.type
_entity.pdbx_description
1 polymer ?
#
loop_
_entity_poly.entity_id
_entity_poly.type
_entity_poly.pdbx_seq_one_letter_code
_entity_poly.pdbx_strand_id
1 'polypeptide(L)'
;MLCKCTSAVASRLHTTPAHRTITVMSTTACTISDINTLGNILWLVLGGLALAVAWAIVGIVLCITIVGIPLGIQAFKMAGLTLTPFGKSVVYGGGVGSFLANIIWVVLVGIWMAIGYLIAGVLNCINVIGVPFGIQSFKMAKLALWPFGAQVV
;
A
#
# COMPACT_ATOMS: atom_id res chain seq x y z
N MET A 1 4.76 -15.43 3.11
CA MET A 1 5.85 -16.18 2.46
C MET A 1 7.12 -15.79 3.16
N LEU A 2 7.60 -16.64 4.05
CA LEU A 2 8.87 -16.50 4.75
C LEU A 2 9.98 -16.48 3.70
N CYS A 3 10.71 -15.39 3.63
CA CYS A 3 11.95 -15.35 2.86
C CYS A 3 12.89 -16.39 3.46
N LYS A 4 12.98 -17.56 2.82
CA LYS A 4 14.03 -18.55 3.12
C LYS A 4 15.35 -17.95 2.66
N CYS A 5 15.98 -17.15 3.50
CA CYS A 5 17.41 -16.98 3.46
C CYS A 5 18.01 -18.34 3.83
N THR A 6 18.06 -19.24 2.87
CA THR A 6 18.78 -20.49 3.02
C THR A 6 20.23 -20.11 3.22
N SER A 7 20.71 -20.31 4.44
CA SER A 7 22.12 -20.29 4.78
C SER A 7 22.84 -21.43 4.04
N ALA A 8 23.18 -21.18 2.82
CA ALA A 8 24.05 -22.04 2.05
C ALA A 8 25.08 -21.14 1.37
N VAL A 9 26.00 -20.62 2.12
CA VAL A 9 27.39 -20.37 1.69
C VAL A 9 28.24 -20.13 2.94
N ALA A 10 28.45 -21.19 3.69
CA ALA A 10 29.65 -21.30 4.48
C ALA A 10 30.55 -22.29 3.77
N SER A 11 31.24 -21.88 2.74
CA SER A 11 32.51 -22.53 2.36
C SER A 11 33.21 -21.76 1.25
N ARG A 12 34.38 -21.28 1.62
CA ARG A 12 35.50 -20.80 0.81
C ARG A 12 35.59 -19.31 0.57
N LEU A 13 36.40 -18.76 1.43
CA LEU A 13 37.15 -17.54 1.30
C LEU A 13 37.84 -17.43 -0.05
N HIS A 14 37.37 -16.50 -0.86
CA HIS A 14 38.22 -15.77 -1.81
C HIS A 14 37.68 -14.34 -1.86
N THR A 15 38.39 -13.46 -1.21
CA THR A 15 38.02 -12.07 -0.99
C THR A 15 38.30 -11.23 -2.22
N THR A 16 37.32 -11.09 -3.11
CA THR A 16 37.28 -10.02 -4.09
C THR A 16 36.33 -8.91 -3.60
N PRO A 17 36.68 -7.62 -3.79
CA PRO A 17 35.85 -6.50 -3.30
C PRO A 17 34.42 -6.50 -3.86
N ALA A 18 34.21 -7.04 -5.05
CA ALA A 18 32.89 -7.21 -5.66
C ALA A 18 31.95 -8.12 -4.84
N HIS A 19 32.47 -9.18 -4.22
CA HIS A 19 31.68 -10.10 -3.40
C HIS A 19 31.17 -9.45 -2.11
N ARG A 20 31.95 -8.52 -1.56
CA ARG A 20 31.55 -7.78 -0.35
C ARG A 20 30.36 -6.86 -0.62
N THR A 21 30.33 -6.20 -1.77
CA THR A 21 29.24 -5.32 -2.20
C THR A 21 27.94 -6.10 -2.40
N ILE A 22 27.98 -7.28 -3.02
CA ILE A 22 26.83 -8.14 -3.26
C ILE A 22 26.25 -8.66 -1.94
N THR A 23 27.12 -9.07 -0.99
CA THR A 23 26.67 -9.56 0.31
C THR A 23 26.00 -8.45 1.14
N VAL A 24 26.53 -7.24 1.15
CA VAL A 24 25.94 -6.09 1.85
C VAL A 24 24.59 -5.72 1.22
N MET A 25 24.47 -5.68 -0.10
CA MET A 25 23.20 -5.42 -0.79
C MET A 25 22.15 -6.49 -0.48
N SER A 26 22.54 -7.75 -0.44
CA SER A 26 21.63 -8.86 -0.10
C SER A 26 21.14 -8.80 1.33
N THR A 27 22.01 -8.49 2.28
CA THR A 27 21.65 -8.36 3.70
C THR A 27 20.73 -7.15 3.92
N THR A 28 21.03 -6.01 3.28
CA THR A 28 20.22 -4.81 3.37
C THR A 28 18.82 -5.03 2.77
N ALA A 29 18.74 -5.71 1.63
CA ALA A 29 17.45 -6.03 1.00
C ALA A 29 16.60 -6.97 1.87
N CYS A 30 17.21 -7.95 2.53
CA CYS A 30 16.51 -8.85 3.46
C CYS A 30 15.98 -8.08 4.68
N THR A 31 16.78 -7.22 5.29
CA THR A 31 16.38 -6.40 6.45
C THR A 31 15.23 -5.44 6.09
N ILE A 32 15.27 -4.81 4.92
CA ILE A 32 14.19 -3.91 4.44
C ILE A 32 12.90 -4.70 4.22
N SER A 33 12.98 -5.91 3.69
CA SER A 33 11.82 -6.79 3.51
C SER A 33 11.16 -7.14 4.84
N ASP A 34 11.95 -7.46 5.87
CA ASP A 34 11.46 -7.80 7.19
C ASP A 34 10.79 -6.60 7.89
N ILE A 35 11.38 -5.42 7.78
CA ILE A 35 10.81 -4.17 8.32
C ILE A 35 9.48 -3.85 7.62
N ASN A 36 9.39 -4.00 6.30
CA ASN A 36 8.14 -3.78 5.57
C ASN A 36 7.05 -4.78 5.99
N THR A 37 7.42 -6.04 6.22
CA THR A 37 6.48 -7.08 6.67
C THR A 37 5.94 -6.77 8.07
N LEU A 38 6.81 -6.42 9.01
CA LEU A 38 6.40 -6.01 10.36
C LEU A 38 5.54 -4.75 10.32
N GLY A 39 5.90 -3.77 9.50
CA GLY A 39 5.11 -2.56 9.27
C GLY A 39 3.72 -2.87 8.75
N ASN A 40 3.58 -3.78 7.79
CA ASN A 40 2.28 -4.19 7.25
C ASN A 40 1.41 -4.92 8.30
N ILE A 41 2.01 -5.80 9.12
CA ILE A 41 1.28 -6.50 10.18
C ILE A 41 0.77 -5.51 11.23
N LEU A 42 1.62 -4.59 11.67
CA LEU A 42 1.24 -3.59 12.66
C LEU A 42 0.18 -2.63 12.11
N TRP A 43 0.30 -2.25 10.83
CA TRP A 43 -0.70 -1.46 10.11
C TRP A 43 -2.08 -2.12 10.09
N LEU A 44 -2.15 -3.43 9.81
CA LEU A 44 -3.41 -4.18 9.82
C LEU A 44 -4.12 -4.09 11.17
N VAL A 45 -3.37 -4.19 12.27
CA VAL A 45 -3.92 -4.10 13.63
C VAL A 45 -4.34 -2.67 13.97
N LEU A 46 -3.60 -1.65 13.51
CA LEU A 46 -3.85 -0.23 13.79
C LEU A 46 -5.01 0.39 12.97
N GLY A 47 -5.73 -0.41 12.19
CA GLY A 47 -6.91 0.05 11.44
C GLY A 47 -6.86 -0.20 9.94
N GLY A 48 -5.74 -0.68 9.40
CA GLY A 48 -5.61 -1.03 7.99
C GLY A 48 -6.61 -2.10 7.55
N LEU A 49 -6.89 -3.08 8.41
CA LEU A 49 -7.87 -4.12 8.13
C LEU A 49 -9.29 -3.56 8.00
N ALA A 50 -9.70 -2.65 8.89
CA ALA A 50 -11.03 -2.03 8.84
C ALA A 50 -11.23 -1.24 7.53
N LEU A 51 -10.23 -0.48 7.13
CA LEU A 51 -10.25 0.28 5.86
C LEU A 51 -10.23 -0.65 4.63
N ALA A 52 -9.49 -1.76 4.67
CA ALA A 52 -9.48 -2.74 3.59
C ALA A 52 -10.84 -3.42 3.43
N VAL A 53 -11.51 -3.78 4.53
CA VAL A 53 -12.86 -4.34 4.52
C VAL A 53 -13.85 -3.31 3.98
N ALA A 54 -13.74 -2.04 4.38
CA ALA A 54 -14.57 -0.98 3.82
C ALA A 54 -14.43 -0.86 2.30
N TRP A 55 -13.19 -0.92 1.77
CA TRP A 55 -12.94 -0.95 0.33
C TRP A 55 -13.55 -2.16 -0.37
N ALA A 56 -13.48 -3.34 0.26
CA ALA A 56 -14.08 -4.56 -0.29
C ALA A 56 -15.60 -4.43 -0.38
N ILE A 57 -16.26 -3.91 0.66
CA ILE A 57 -17.70 -3.67 0.67
C ILE A 57 -18.09 -2.68 -0.42
N VAL A 58 -17.40 -1.55 -0.54
CA VAL A 58 -17.61 -0.57 -1.60
C VAL A 58 -17.43 -1.21 -2.97
N GLY A 59 -16.39 -2.02 -3.16
CA GLY A 59 -16.15 -2.75 -4.40
C GLY A 59 -17.30 -3.67 -4.78
N ILE A 60 -17.84 -4.43 -3.83
CA ILE A 60 -19.01 -5.33 -4.05
C ILE A 60 -20.23 -4.51 -4.45
N VAL A 61 -20.54 -3.43 -3.70
CA VAL A 61 -21.72 -2.58 -3.99
C VAL A 61 -21.61 -1.95 -5.38
N LEU A 62 -20.45 -1.47 -5.78
CA LEU A 62 -20.23 -0.92 -7.12
C LEU A 62 -20.37 -1.99 -8.22
N CYS A 63 -19.90 -3.21 -7.99
CA CYS A 63 -19.99 -4.30 -8.96
C CYS A 63 -21.43 -4.79 -9.20
N ILE A 64 -22.39 -4.48 -8.34
CA ILE A 64 -23.80 -4.79 -8.55
C ILE A 64 -24.36 -4.00 -9.76
N THR A 65 -23.82 -2.81 -10.02
CA THR A 65 -24.20 -1.98 -11.18
C THR A 65 -23.22 -2.22 -12.32
N ILE A 66 -23.76 -2.38 -13.56
CA ILE A 66 -22.92 -2.63 -14.74
C ILE A 66 -21.91 -1.49 -14.97
N VAL A 67 -22.33 -0.24 -14.76
CA VAL A 67 -21.46 0.94 -14.88
C VAL A 67 -20.44 1.00 -13.74
N GLY A 68 -20.77 0.43 -12.59
CA GLY A 68 -19.89 0.38 -11.41
C GLY A 68 -18.80 -0.69 -11.48
N ILE A 69 -18.86 -1.65 -12.42
CA ILE A 69 -17.84 -2.72 -12.50
C ILE A 69 -16.41 -2.16 -12.62
N PRO A 70 -16.07 -1.21 -13.53
CA PRO A 70 -14.73 -0.66 -13.60
C PRO A 70 -14.31 0.09 -12.33
N LEU A 71 -15.27 0.75 -11.66
CA LEU A 71 -15.06 1.42 -10.39
C LEU A 71 -14.86 0.40 -9.26
N GLY A 72 -15.64 -0.68 -9.23
CA GLY A 72 -15.53 -1.77 -8.27
C GLY A 72 -14.18 -2.48 -8.34
N ILE A 73 -13.67 -2.76 -9.54
CA ILE A 73 -12.33 -3.33 -9.72
C ILE A 73 -11.26 -2.40 -9.12
N GLN A 74 -11.41 -1.10 -9.29
CA GLN A 74 -10.48 -0.12 -8.70
C GLN A 74 -10.57 -0.13 -7.16
N ALA A 75 -11.79 -0.26 -6.59
CA ALA A 75 -11.97 -0.38 -5.14
C ALA A 75 -11.28 -1.64 -4.59
N PHE A 76 -11.36 -2.79 -5.27
CA PHE A 76 -10.62 -4.00 -4.87
C PHE A 76 -9.11 -3.83 -4.95
N LYS A 77 -8.60 -3.11 -5.96
CA LYS A 77 -7.16 -2.76 -6.00
C LYS A 77 -6.75 -1.91 -4.80
N MET A 78 -7.60 -0.95 -4.41
CA MET A 78 -7.38 -0.13 -3.21
C MET A 78 -7.43 -0.97 -1.93
N ALA A 79 -8.35 -1.95 -1.83
CA ALA A 79 -8.39 -2.90 -0.71
C ALA A 79 -7.07 -3.66 -0.58
N GLY A 80 -6.56 -4.23 -1.66
CA GLY A 80 -5.29 -4.95 -1.68
C GLY A 80 -4.09 -4.07 -1.32
N LEU A 81 -4.08 -2.81 -1.77
CA LEU A 81 -3.03 -1.87 -1.42
C LEU A 81 -3.11 -1.45 0.06
N THR A 82 -4.33 -1.31 0.59
CA THR A 82 -4.57 -0.98 2.00
C THR A 82 -4.10 -2.09 2.94
N LEU A 83 -4.16 -3.35 2.51
CA LEU A 83 -3.65 -4.49 3.30
C LEU A 83 -2.12 -4.46 3.43
N THR A 84 -1.40 -4.03 2.40
CA THR A 84 0.06 -4.05 2.37
C THR A 84 0.64 -2.76 1.79
N PRO A 85 0.53 -1.62 2.50
CA PRO A 85 0.96 -0.33 1.98
C PRO A 85 2.46 -0.08 2.07
N PHE A 86 3.16 -0.77 2.98
CA PHE A 86 4.60 -0.61 3.17
C PHE A 86 5.38 -1.36 2.09
N GLY A 87 6.43 -0.71 1.58
CA GLY A 87 7.27 -1.27 0.51
C GLY A 87 6.73 -1.03 -0.90
N LYS A 88 5.66 -0.25 -1.06
CA LYS A 88 5.09 0.09 -2.38
C LYS A 88 5.17 1.60 -2.62
N SER A 89 5.45 1.96 -3.86
CA SER A 89 5.44 3.34 -4.35
C SER A 89 4.30 3.53 -5.35
N VAL A 90 3.77 4.75 -5.40
CA VAL A 90 2.68 5.10 -6.31
C VAL A 90 3.18 6.15 -7.29
N VAL A 91 3.09 5.83 -8.58
CA VAL A 91 3.40 6.77 -9.66
C VAL A 91 2.09 7.20 -10.30
N TYR A 92 1.90 8.51 -10.39
CA TYR A 92 0.69 9.08 -10.99
C TYR A 92 0.94 9.33 -12.48
N GLY A 93 0.06 8.80 -13.30
CA GLY A 93 -0.01 9.05 -14.73
C GLY A 93 -1.48 8.92 -15.17
N GLY A 94 -1.83 9.44 -16.33
CA GLY A 94 -3.19 9.27 -16.84
C GLY A 94 -3.53 10.29 -17.91
N GLY A 95 -4.48 9.92 -18.78
CA GLY A 95 -5.04 10.78 -19.82
C GLY A 95 -6.40 11.39 -19.41
N VAL A 96 -7.06 12.03 -20.38
CA VAL A 96 -8.37 12.68 -20.19
C VAL A 96 -9.44 11.71 -19.65
N GLY A 97 -9.42 10.44 -20.07
CA GLY A 97 -10.34 9.42 -19.59
C GLY A 97 -10.16 9.12 -18.09
N SER A 98 -8.90 9.08 -17.61
CA SER A 98 -8.61 8.92 -16.18
C SER A 98 -9.09 10.12 -15.37
N PHE A 99 -9.00 11.33 -15.93
CA PHE A 99 -9.46 12.55 -15.25
C PHE A 99 -10.98 12.52 -15.01
N LEU A 100 -11.77 12.20 -16.02
CA LEU A 100 -13.23 12.10 -15.90
C LEU A 100 -13.65 10.99 -14.95
N ALA A 101 -12.98 9.82 -15.01
CA ALA A 101 -13.21 8.72 -14.10
C ALA A 101 -12.91 9.11 -12.65
N ASN A 102 -11.85 9.89 -12.41
CA ASN A 102 -11.51 10.39 -11.08
C ASN A 102 -12.56 11.36 -10.53
N ILE A 103 -13.15 12.24 -11.35
CA ILE A 103 -14.21 13.14 -10.90
C ILE A 103 -15.41 12.35 -10.39
N ILE A 104 -15.89 11.38 -11.18
CA ILE A 104 -17.00 10.52 -10.78
C ILE A 104 -16.65 9.73 -9.51
N TRP A 105 -15.44 9.19 -9.44
CA TRP A 105 -14.93 8.45 -8.30
C TRP A 105 -14.90 9.27 -7.02
N VAL A 106 -14.34 10.50 -7.08
CA VAL A 106 -14.22 11.39 -5.92
C VAL A 106 -15.58 11.65 -5.29
N VAL A 107 -16.61 11.93 -6.10
CA VAL A 107 -17.95 12.23 -5.60
C VAL A 107 -18.62 11.00 -4.99
N LEU A 108 -18.49 9.83 -5.63
CA LEU A 108 -19.19 8.62 -5.20
C LEU A 108 -18.51 7.92 -4.02
N VAL A 109 -17.19 7.85 -4.02
CA VAL A 109 -16.43 6.98 -3.10
C VAL A 109 -15.23 7.69 -2.48
N GLY A 110 -14.49 8.46 -3.29
CA GLY A 110 -13.18 8.98 -2.94
C GLY A 110 -13.19 9.85 -1.68
N ILE A 111 -14.16 10.77 -1.55
CA ILE A 111 -14.26 11.66 -0.39
C ILE A 111 -14.52 10.87 0.89
N TRP A 112 -15.43 9.92 0.87
CA TRP A 112 -15.81 9.14 2.05
C TRP A 112 -14.66 8.30 2.56
N MET A 113 -13.97 7.62 1.65
CA MET A 113 -12.81 6.80 2.00
C MET A 113 -11.62 7.66 2.42
N ALA A 114 -11.40 8.82 1.79
CA ALA A 114 -10.34 9.75 2.18
C ALA A 114 -10.55 10.28 3.61
N ILE A 115 -11.79 10.62 3.99
CA ILE A 115 -12.13 11.01 5.36
C ILE A 115 -11.78 9.87 6.34
N GLY A 116 -12.11 8.62 6.01
CA GLY A 116 -11.73 7.46 6.82
C GLY A 116 -10.21 7.36 7.05
N TYR A 117 -9.42 7.54 5.99
CA TYR A 117 -7.96 7.57 6.11
C TYR A 117 -7.43 8.77 6.90
N LEU A 118 -8.05 9.94 6.77
CA LEU A 118 -7.66 11.11 7.55
C LEU A 118 -7.91 10.90 9.04
N ILE A 119 -9.07 10.36 9.41
CA ILE A 119 -9.39 10.02 10.80
C ILE A 119 -8.40 9.00 11.34
N ALA A 120 -8.15 7.90 10.61
CA ALA A 120 -7.18 6.90 10.98
C ALA A 120 -5.77 7.49 11.11
N GLY A 121 -5.40 8.42 10.21
CA GLY A 121 -4.12 9.12 10.24
C GLY A 121 -3.94 9.97 11.49
N VAL A 122 -4.95 10.76 11.85
CA VAL A 122 -4.93 11.58 13.06
C VAL A 122 -4.85 10.71 14.31
N LEU A 123 -5.69 9.67 14.40
CA LEU A 123 -5.68 8.75 15.55
C LEU A 123 -4.32 8.05 15.73
N ASN A 124 -3.70 7.65 14.64
CA ASN A 124 -2.36 7.04 14.69
C ASN A 124 -1.28 8.06 15.08
N CYS A 125 -1.39 9.32 14.71
CA CYS A 125 -0.42 10.36 15.05
C CYS A 125 -0.47 10.76 16.54
N ILE A 126 -1.51 10.41 17.29
CA ILE A 126 -1.59 10.67 18.75
C ILE A 126 -0.50 9.89 19.49
N ASN A 127 -0.14 8.71 18.99
CA ASN A 127 0.93 7.90 19.55
C ASN A 127 2.23 8.10 18.75
N VAL A 128 3.36 8.28 19.44
CA VAL A 128 4.68 8.46 18.81
C VAL A 128 5.02 7.30 17.86
N ILE A 129 4.70 6.06 18.25
CA ILE A 129 4.88 4.86 17.43
C ILE A 129 3.95 4.86 16.21
N GLY A 130 2.80 5.51 16.32
CA GLY A 130 1.81 5.61 15.23
C GLY A 130 2.11 6.67 14.17
N VAL A 131 3.05 7.59 14.42
CA VAL A 131 3.39 8.66 13.45
C VAL A 131 3.72 8.13 12.04
N PRO A 132 4.59 7.12 11.85
CA PRO A 132 4.87 6.58 10.52
C PRO A 132 3.61 5.98 9.85
N PHE A 133 2.70 5.42 10.65
CA PHE A 133 1.42 4.87 10.19
C PHE A 133 0.42 5.98 9.84
N GLY A 134 0.42 7.08 10.61
CA GLY A 134 -0.35 8.28 10.29
C GLY A 134 0.06 8.89 8.96
N ILE A 135 1.36 9.04 8.70
CA ILE A 135 1.88 9.53 7.42
C ILE A 135 1.45 8.61 6.27
N GLN A 136 1.45 7.30 6.48
CA GLN A 136 0.99 6.33 5.49
C GLN A 136 -0.51 6.47 5.22
N SER A 137 -1.33 6.71 6.25
CA SER A 137 -2.76 7.00 6.11
C SER A 137 -3.02 8.23 5.24
N PHE A 138 -2.26 9.31 5.42
CA PHE A 138 -2.38 10.51 4.60
C PHE A 138 -2.00 10.27 3.13
N LYS A 139 -0.99 9.44 2.87
CA LYS A 139 -0.66 9.01 1.50
C LYS A 139 -1.80 8.22 0.87
N MET A 140 -2.42 7.32 1.63
CA MET A 140 -3.58 6.55 1.18
C MET A 140 -4.82 7.42 0.97
N ALA A 141 -5.05 8.45 1.80
CA ALA A 141 -6.12 9.42 1.61
C ALA A 141 -6.00 10.14 0.26
N LYS A 142 -4.80 10.59 -0.10
CA LYS A 142 -4.53 11.20 -1.41
C LYS A 142 -4.80 10.23 -2.56
N LEU A 143 -4.38 8.98 -2.42
CA LEU A 143 -4.62 7.96 -3.44
C LEU A 143 -6.10 7.58 -3.54
N ALA A 144 -6.84 7.58 -2.42
CA ALA A 144 -8.28 7.36 -2.40
C ALA A 144 -9.05 8.42 -3.18
N LEU A 145 -8.56 9.66 -3.20
CA LEU A 145 -9.14 10.74 -4.00
C LEU A 145 -8.83 10.62 -5.49
N TRP A 146 -7.63 10.12 -5.86
CA TRP A 146 -7.16 10.12 -7.25
C TRP A 146 -6.54 8.79 -7.67
N PRO A 147 -7.33 7.69 -7.75
CA PRO A 147 -6.80 6.37 -8.03
C PRO A 147 -6.62 6.05 -9.51
N PHE A 148 -7.40 6.67 -10.41
CA PHE A 148 -7.30 6.38 -11.84
C PHE A 148 -6.07 7.05 -12.44
N GLY A 149 -5.24 6.23 -13.12
CA GLY A 149 -3.93 6.66 -13.62
C GLY A 149 -2.80 6.48 -12.62
N ALA A 150 -3.08 6.07 -11.37
CA ALA A 150 -2.06 5.70 -10.41
C ALA A 150 -1.60 4.26 -10.64
N GLN A 151 -0.29 4.06 -10.70
CA GLN A 151 0.35 2.75 -10.82
C GLN A 151 1.13 2.46 -9.55
N VAL A 152 1.01 1.23 -9.05
CA VAL A 152 1.75 0.75 -7.88
C VAL A 152 2.99 0.03 -8.36
N VAL A 153 4.15 0.50 -7.92
CA VAL A 153 5.47 -0.06 -8.23
C VAL A 153 6.19 -0.46 -6.95
#